data_3f0ff763e889cfc1c61f9eeb2eb7e3a4
#
_entry.id   3f0ff763e889cfc1c61f9eeb2eb7e3a4
#
_cell.length_a   1.000
_cell.length_b   1.000
_cell.length_c   1.000
_cell.angle_alpha   90.00
_cell.angle_beta   90.00
_cell.angle_gamma   90.00
#
_symmetry.space_group_name_H-M   'P 1'
#
loop_
_entity.id
_entity.type
_entity.pdbx_description
1 polymer ?
#
loop_
_entity_poly.entity_id
_entity_poly.type
_entity_poly.pdbx_seq_one_letter_code
_entity_poly.pdbx_strand_id
1 'polypeptide(L)'
;MFNYPGCKTILCIDDDDGMLRYQKALFERRGYKVLTAASARQGLRIAAVCAVAAVVVDYHMPEMNGHEVAIEIKRLKPQIPIVMVSSDDAIPEPVLNVVDAFISKNEASRRLLPVITRICGENPSGFQETRITA
;
A
#
# COMPACT_ATOMS: atom_id res chain seq x y z
N MET A 1 -15.55 -12.71 9.55
CA MET A 1 -14.75 -11.73 9.88
C MET A 1 -15.41 -10.45 10.12
N PHE A 2 -14.93 -9.70 10.97
CA PHE A 2 -15.55 -8.49 11.28
C PHE A 2 -15.18 -7.35 10.44
N ASN A 3 -16.12 -6.46 10.25
CA ASN A 3 -15.89 -5.32 9.52
C ASN A 3 -16.15 -4.19 10.43
N TYR A 4 -15.18 -3.75 11.14
CA TYR A 4 -15.36 -2.68 12.09
C TYR A 4 -15.57 -1.36 11.38
N PRO A 5 -16.48 -0.56 11.84
CA PRO A 5 -16.61 0.78 11.31
C PRO A 5 -15.28 1.50 11.45
N GLY A 6 -14.82 2.14 10.43
CA GLY A 6 -13.54 2.81 10.48
C GLY A 6 -12.35 1.95 10.15
N CYS A 7 -12.58 0.68 9.81
CA CYS A 7 -11.51 -0.19 9.43
C CYS A 7 -10.87 0.34 8.16
N LYS A 8 -9.57 0.48 8.17
CA LYS A 8 -8.86 1.04 7.02
C LYS A 8 -8.57 0.01 5.96
N THR A 9 -8.62 0.43 4.73
CA THR A 9 -8.43 -0.44 3.58
C THR A 9 -7.10 -0.16 2.92
N ILE A 10 -6.36 -1.22 2.64
CA ILE A 10 -5.08 -1.14 1.94
C ILE A 10 -5.27 -1.74 0.55
N LEU A 11 -4.82 -1.04 -0.47
CA LEU A 11 -4.85 -1.57 -1.84
C LEU A 11 -3.46 -2.06 -2.18
N CYS A 12 -3.34 -3.33 -2.55
CA CYS A 12 -2.07 -3.93 -2.92
C CYS A 12 -2.09 -4.22 -4.41
N ILE A 13 -1.12 -3.69 -5.16
CA ILE A 13 -1.03 -3.84 -6.60
C ILE A 13 0.29 -4.53 -6.95
N ASP A 14 0.22 -5.72 -7.52
CA ASP A 14 1.40 -6.49 -7.83
C ASP A 14 0.99 -7.58 -8.82
N ASP A 15 1.77 -7.84 -9.84
CA ASP A 15 1.42 -8.88 -10.79
C ASP A 15 1.83 -10.27 -10.30
N ASP A 16 2.45 -10.37 -9.15
CA ASP A 16 2.83 -11.65 -8.56
C ASP A 16 1.75 -12.07 -7.56
N ASP A 17 0.98 -13.09 -7.88
CA ASP A 17 -0.08 -13.57 -7.01
C ASP A 17 0.42 -13.98 -5.63
N GLY A 18 1.61 -14.55 -5.56
CA GLY A 18 2.17 -14.97 -4.27
C GLY A 18 2.40 -13.78 -3.36
N MET A 19 2.91 -12.70 -3.94
CA MET A 19 3.14 -11.49 -3.17
C MET A 19 1.81 -10.88 -2.71
N LEU A 20 0.80 -10.90 -3.56
CA LEU A 20 -0.51 -10.38 -3.17
C LEU A 20 -1.11 -11.19 -2.02
N ARG A 21 -0.99 -12.52 -2.09
CA ARG A 21 -1.51 -13.36 -1.01
C ARG A 21 -0.76 -13.10 0.29
N TYR A 22 0.56 -12.91 0.19
CA TYR A 22 1.37 -12.64 1.37
C TYR A 22 0.95 -11.31 2.01
N GLN A 23 0.82 -10.28 1.20
CA GLN A 23 0.47 -8.95 1.71
C GLN A 23 -0.93 -8.94 2.30
N LYS A 24 -1.86 -9.63 1.64
CA LYS A 24 -3.22 -9.70 2.13
C LYS A 24 -3.25 -10.36 3.51
N ALA A 25 -2.57 -11.49 3.66
CA ALA A 25 -2.54 -12.16 4.95
C ALA A 25 -1.87 -11.31 6.02
N LEU A 26 -0.79 -10.64 5.65
CA LEU A 26 -0.05 -9.81 6.57
C LEU A 26 -0.92 -8.70 7.15
N PHE A 27 -1.62 -7.99 6.28
CA PHE A 27 -2.41 -6.84 6.72
C PHE A 27 -3.72 -7.26 7.37
N GLU A 28 -4.36 -8.29 6.86
CA GLU A 28 -5.62 -8.73 7.45
C GLU A 28 -5.45 -9.24 8.86
N ARG A 29 -4.30 -9.81 9.16
CA ARG A 29 -4.04 -10.29 10.48
C ARG A 29 -4.00 -9.18 11.49
N ARG A 30 -3.75 -7.95 11.05
CA ARG A 30 -3.70 -6.80 11.93
C ARG A 30 -4.97 -5.98 11.87
N GLY A 31 -6.00 -6.46 11.17
CA GLY A 31 -7.29 -5.79 11.17
C GLY A 31 -7.58 -4.89 9.99
N TYR A 32 -6.67 -4.80 9.03
CA TYR A 32 -6.93 -4.02 7.82
C TYR A 32 -7.81 -4.80 6.86
N LYS A 33 -8.56 -4.06 6.06
CA LYS A 33 -9.27 -4.65 4.95
C LYS A 33 -8.31 -4.53 3.77
N VAL A 34 -8.21 -5.53 2.92
CA VAL A 34 -7.26 -5.52 1.82
C VAL A 34 -7.96 -5.76 0.50
N LEU A 35 -7.67 -4.89 -0.47
CA LEU A 35 -8.10 -5.09 -1.84
C LEU A 35 -6.85 -5.37 -2.64
N THR A 36 -6.92 -6.30 -3.58
CA THR A 36 -5.76 -6.66 -4.37
C THR A 36 -6.03 -6.44 -5.84
N ALA A 37 -4.99 -6.08 -6.57
CA ALA A 37 -5.07 -5.91 -8.01
C ALA A 37 -3.84 -6.54 -8.63
N ALA A 38 -4.04 -7.39 -9.62
CA ALA A 38 -2.94 -8.09 -10.27
C ALA A 38 -2.38 -7.34 -11.47
N SER A 39 -2.88 -6.16 -11.75
CA SER A 39 -2.35 -5.34 -12.84
C SER A 39 -2.46 -3.87 -12.46
N ALA A 40 -1.65 -3.06 -13.13
CA ALA A 40 -1.69 -1.62 -12.91
C ALA A 40 -3.08 -1.05 -13.24
N ARG A 41 -3.66 -1.51 -14.34
CA ARG A 41 -4.95 -0.99 -14.77
C ARG A 41 -6.03 -1.30 -13.75
N GLN A 42 -6.06 -2.52 -13.24
CA GLN A 42 -7.03 -2.89 -12.24
C GLN A 42 -6.81 -2.07 -10.97
N GLY A 43 -5.55 -1.89 -10.58
CA GLY A 43 -5.23 -1.11 -9.39
C GLY A 43 -5.72 0.33 -9.50
N LEU A 44 -5.51 0.95 -10.67
CA LEU A 44 -5.95 2.32 -10.86
C LEU A 44 -7.47 2.42 -10.81
N ARG A 45 -8.16 1.42 -11.35
CA ARG A 45 -9.61 1.43 -11.33
C ARG A 45 -10.12 1.34 -9.89
N ILE A 46 -9.52 0.48 -9.10
CA ILE A 46 -9.93 0.34 -7.71
C ILE A 46 -9.62 1.63 -6.93
N ALA A 47 -8.44 2.20 -7.16
CA ALA A 47 -8.07 3.43 -6.45
C ALA A 47 -9.03 4.57 -6.79
N ALA A 48 -9.55 4.58 -8.00
CA ALA A 48 -10.44 5.65 -8.43
C ALA A 48 -11.81 5.56 -7.77
N VAL A 49 -12.31 4.35 -7.54
CA VAL A 49 -13.68 4.19 -7.04
C VAL A 49 -13.81 3.78 -5.59
N CYS A 50 -12.74 3.28 -4.98
CA CYS A 50 -12.81 2.83 -3.60
C CYS A 50 -12.05 3.75 -2.69
N ALA A 51 -12.52 3.89 -1.47
CA ALA A 51 -11.78 4.67 -0.47
C ALA A 51 -10.70 3.79 0.10
N VAL A 52 -9.43 4.16 -0.09
CA VAL A 52 -8.33 3.40 0.48
C VAL A 52 -7.46 4.30 1.34
N ALA A 53 -6.90 3.73 2.38
CA ALA A 53 -6.07 4.46 3.31
C ALA A 53 -4.62 4.51 2.86
N ALA A 54 -4.19 3.53 2.06
CA ALA A 54 -2.83 3.50 1.55
C ALA A 54 -2.75 2.51 0.40
N VAL A 55 -1.75 2.68 -0.46
CA VAL A 55 -1.52 1.79 -1.58
C VAL A 55 -0.12 1.22 -1.46
N VAL A 56 0.00 -0.09 -1.69
CA VAL A 56 1.29 -0.75 -1.77
C VAL A 56 1.43 -1.18 -3.22
N VAL A 57 2.41 -0.68 -3.93
CA VAL A 57 2.54 -0.97 -5.36
C VAL A 57 3.92 -1.51 -5.69
N ASP A 58 3.96 -2.55 -6.52
CA ASP A 58 5.20 -3.11 -7.00
C ASP A 58 5.75 -2.22 -8.11
N TYR A 59 7.04 -1.98 -8.11
CA TYR A 59 7.64 -1.13 -9.12
C TYR A 59 7.65 -1.80 -10.48
N HIS A 60 8.01 -3.09 -10.56
CA HIS A 60 8.12 -3.79 -11.82
C HIS A 60 6.85 -4.53 -12.18
N MET A 61 6.12 -4.01 -13.13
CA MET A 61 4.91 -4.64 -13.65
C MET A 61 4.86 -4.46 -15.15
N PRO A 62 4.24 -5.38 -15.87
CA PRO A 62 4.11 -5.24 -17.33
C PRO A 62 3.25 -4.05 -17.67
N GLU A 63 3.48 -3.48 -18.82
CA GLU A 63 2.68 -2.39 -19.36
C GLU A 63 2.82 -1.05 -18.67
N MET A 64 2.69 -0.99 -17.40
CA MET A 64 2.75 0.26 -16.65
C MET A 64 3.43 -0.04 -15.33
N ASN A 65 4.56 0.58 -15.07
CA ASN A 65 5.31 0.29 -13.85
C ASN A 65 4.71 1.04 -12.64
N GLY A 66 5.23 0.70 -11.47
CA GLY A 66 4.72 1.29 -10.23
C GLY A 66 4.86 2.79 -10.14
N HIS A 67 5.89 3.35 -10.78
CA HIS A 67 6.08 4.79 -10.77
C HIS A 67 4.94 5.48 -11.54
N GLU A 68 4.58 4.92 -12.69
CA GLU A 68 3.49 5.47 -13.47
C GLU A 68 2.16 5.34 -12.74
N VAL A 69 1.96 4.21 -12.05
CA VAL A 69 0.75 4.02 -11.25
C VAL A 69 0.70 5.07 -10.14
N ALA A 70 1.84 5.28 -9.46
CA ALA A 70 1.88 6.23 -8.34
C ALA A 70 1.56 7.65 -8.81
N ILE A 71 2.08 8.04 -9.98
CA ILE A 71 1.81 9.35 -10.53
C ILE A 71 0.32 9.52 -10.77
N GLU A 72 -0.33 8.50 -11.37
CA GLU A 72 -1.74 8.57 -11.67
C GLU A 72 -2.59 8.62 -10.40
N ILE A 73 -2.24 7.84 -9.40
CA ILE A 73 -2.99 7.83 -8.16
C ILE A 73 -2.86 9.20 -7.48
N LYS A 74 -1.66 9.76 -7.45
CA LYS A 74 -1.45 11.07 -6.82
C LYS A 74 -2.20 12.16 -7.58
N ARG A 75 -2.35 12.00 -8.88
CA ARG A 75 -3.09 12.97 -9.66
C ARG A 75 -4.58 12.88 -9.33
N LEU A 76 -5.11 11.67 -9.16
CA LEU A 76 -6.52 11.49 -8.88
C LEU A 76 -6.84 11.76 -7.41
N LYS A 77 -6.00 11.30 -6.50
CA LYS A 77 -6.26 11.42 -5.07
C LYS A 77 -4.94 11.69 -4.36
N PRO A 78 -4.50 12.94 -4.37
CA PRO A 78 -3.15 13.28 -3.87
C PRO A 78 -2.92 12.98 -2.39
N GLN A 79 -3.96 12.80 -1.63
CA GLN A 79 -3.82 12.54 -0.20
C GLN A 79 -3.52 11.08 0.12
N ILE A 80 -3.66 10.17 -0.84
CA ILE A 80 -3.44 8.76 -0.55
C ILE A 80 -1.95 8.47 -0.49
N PRO A 81 -1.45 7.96 0.63
CA PRO A 81 -0.04 7.60 0.72
C PRO A 81 0.26 6.34 -0.08
N ILE A 82 1.43 6.32 -0.71
CA ILE A 82 1.85 5.22 -1.55
C ILE A 82 3.16 4.65 -1.06
N VAL A 83 3.19 3.34 -0.85
CA VAL A 83 4.41 2.61 -0.49
C VAL A 83 4.80 1.78 -1.70
N MET A 84 6.01 1.99 -2.20
CA MET A 84 6.50 1.25 -3.34
C MET A 84 7.38 0.10 -2.86
N VAL A 85 7.24 -1.06 -3.48
CA VAL A 85 8.04 -2.22 -3.15
C VAL A 85 8.77 -2.65 -4.42
N SER A 86 10.04 -2.96 -4.33
CA SER A 86 10.81 -3.37 -5.50
C SER A 86 11.91 -4.33 -5.10
N SER A 87 12.27 -5.20 -6.04
CA SER A 87 13.41 -6.05 -5.82
C SER A 87 14.71 -5.32 -6.10
N ASP A 88 14.64 -4.14 -6.73
CA ASP A 88 15.82 -3.34 -6.96
C ASP A 88 16.16 -2.54 -5.73
N ASP A 89 17.43 -2.47 -5.39
CA ASP A 89 17.83 -1.69 -4.23
C ASP A 89 17.94 -0.22 -4.55
N ALA A 90 18.27 0.11 -5.77
CA ALA A 90 18.46 1.50 -6.16
C ALA A 90 17.33 1.95 -7.06
N ILE A 91 16.54 2.88 -6.58
CA ILE A 91 15.43 3.44 -7.33
C ILE A 91 15.77 4.89 -7.68
N PRO A 92 15.56 5.30 -8.92
CA PRO A 92 15.90 6.68 -9.32
C PRO A 92 15.16 7.70 -8.46
N GLU A 93 15.84 8.81 -8.17
CA GLU A 93 15.28 9.84 -7.34
C GLU A 93 13.92 10.35 -7.78
N PRO A 94 13.67 10.56 -9.07
CA PRO A 94 12.34 11.01 -9.46
C PRO A 94 11.22 10.06 -9.04
N VAL A 95 11.52 8.75 -8.98
CA VAL A 95 10.53 7.79 -8.54
C VAL A 95 10.30 7.96 -7.05
N LEU A 96 11.38 8.13 -6.28
CA LEU A 96 11.27 8.27 -4.85
C LEU A 96 10.51 9.53 -4.44
N ASN A 97 10.55 10.55 -5.29
CA ASN A 97 9.86 11.79 -4.96
C ASN A 97 8.34 11.69 -5.05
N VAL A 98 7.83 10.68 -5.73
CA VAL A 98 6.39 10.54 -5.90
C VAL A 98 5.79 9.69 -4.78
N VAL A 99 6.56 8.75 -4.24
CA VAL A 99 6.01 7.84 -3.25
C VAL A 99 6.32 8.29 -1.84
N ASP A 100 5.56 7.80 -0.90
CA ASP A 100 5.73 8.19 0.51
C ASP A 100 6.71 7.28 1.24
N ALA A 101 6.95 6.10 0.71
CA ALA A 101 7.95 5.19 1.27
C ALA A 101 8.36 4.18 0.22
N PHE A 102 9.59 3.70 0.33
CA PHE A 102 10.09 2.68 -0.57
C PHE A 102 10.64 1.54 0.30
N ILE A 103 10.31 0.31 -0.05
CA ILE A 103 10.77 -0.85 0.68
C ILE A 103 11.30 -1.88 -0.29
N SER A 104 12.51 -2.37 -0.07
CA SER A 104 13.06 -3.45 -0.85
C SER A 104 12.30 -4.73 -0.55
N LYS A 105 12.04 -5.55 -1.56
CA LYS A 105 11.33 -6.81 -1.34
C LYS A 105 12.08 -7.70 -0.37
N ASN A 106 13.39 -7.58 -0.28
CA ASN A 106 14.14 -8.36 0.69
C ASN A 106 13.80 -8.00 2.12
N GLU A 107 13.30 -6.79 2.34
CA GLU A 107 12.97 -6.36 3.66
C GLU A 107 11.50 -6.27 3.95
N ALA A 108 10.69 -6.64 2.97
CA ALA A 108 9.24 -6.47 3.12
C ALA A 108 8.69 -7.23 4.33
N SER A 109 9.24 -8.40 4.62
CA SER A 109 8.74 -9.18 5.74
C SER A 109 8.96 -8.49 7.08
N ARG A 110 9.94 -7.60 7.16
CA ARG A 110 10.23 -6.91 8.40
C ARG A 110 9.68 -5.50 8.40
N ARG A 111 9.62 -4.85 7.27
CA ARG A 111 9.34 -3.43 7.21
C ARG A 111 7.96 -3.04 6.72
N LEU A 112 7.32 -3.89 5.95
CA LEU A 112 6.08 -3.49 5.30
C LEU A 112 4.98 -3.15 6.31
N LEU A 113 4.76 -4.01 7.28
CA LEU A 113 3.72 -3.76 8.27
C LEU A 113 4.02 -2.54 9.13
N PRO A 114 5.24 -2.39 9.67
CA PRO A 114 5.52 -1.18 10.45
C PRO A 114 5.35 0.11 9.66
N VAL A 115 5.72 0.11 8.38
CA VAL A 115 5.59 1.32 7.57
C VAL A 115 4.11 1.64 7.33
N ILE A 116 3.32 0.62 7.03
CA ILE A 116 1.90 0.83 6.81
C ILE A 116 1.20 1.30 8.09
N THR A 117 1.52 0.71 9.23
CA THR A 117 0.86 1.13 10.47
C THR A 117 1.24 2.57 10.82
N ARG A 118 2.48 2.97 10.53
CA ARG A 118 2.87 4.33 10.80
C ARG A 118 2.15 5.30 9.87
N ILE A 119 2.05 4.96 8.60
CA ILE A 119 1.38 5.82 7.64
C ILE A 119 -0.11 5.91 7.92
N CYS A 120 -0.74 4.84 8.32
CA CYS A 120 -2.17 4.82 8.58
C CYS A 120 -2.54 5.21 10.01
N GLY A 121 -1.57 5.54 10.82
CA GLY A 121 -1.86 6.02 12.17
C GLY A 121 -1.89 4.95 13.20
N GLU A 122 -1.16 3.92 13.03
CA GLU A 122 -1.08 2.91 14.00
C GLU A 122 -2.23 2.08 14.35
N ASN A 123 -3.43 2.42 14.25
CA ASN A 123 -4.53 1.57 14.65
C ASN A 123 -5.36 1.26 13.43
N PRO A 124 -5.22 0.11 12.86
CA PRO A 124 -5.88 -0.23 11.61
C PRO A 124 -7.40 -0.28 11.72
N SER A 125 -7.95 -0.44 12.92
CA SER A 125 -9.37 -0.47 13.07
C SER A 125 -9.95 0.92 13.31
N GLY A 126 -9.10 1.93 13.33
CA GLY A 126 -9.56 3.28 13.58
C GLY A 126 -9.70 3.61 15.05
N PHE A 127 -9.42 2.68 15.92
CA PHE A 127 -9.52 2.89 17.34
C PHE A 127 -8.30 3.67 17.81
N GLN A 128 -8.58 4.78 18.44
CA GLN A 128 -7.50 5.61 18.84
C GLN A 128 -6.86 5.29 20.09
N GLU A 129 -5.92 4.62 20.08
CA GLU A 129 -5.23 4.26 21.21
C GLU A 129 -4.61 5.21 21.90
N THR A 130 -4.68 5.69 22.35
CA THR A 130 -4.09 6.52 23.07
C THR A 130 -3.27 7.28 23.01
N ARG A 131 -3.31 7.71 22.54
CA ARG A 131 -2.58 8.60 22.46
C ARG A 131 -2.25 9.16 23.66
N ILE A 132 -2.38 8.66 24.39
CA ILE A 132 -2.17 8.96 25.64
C ILE A 132 -0.92 9.35 25.78
N THR A 133 -0.29 9.00 25.32
CA THR A 133 0.89 9.15 25.47
C THR A 133 1.27 10.23 25.54
N ALA A 134 0.99 10.65 25.60
CA ALA A 134 1.51 11.69 25.64
C ALA A 134 2.37 11.94 25.83
#